data_ac5dca43d0fb7a5242c675318d01c577
#
_entry.id   ac5dca43d0fb7a5242c675318d01c577
#
_cell.length_a   1.000
_cell.length_b   1.000
_cell.length_c   1.000
_cell.angle_alpha   90.00
_cell.angle_beta   90.00
_cell.angle_gamma   90.00
#
_symmetry.space_group_name_H-M   'P 1'
#
loop_
_entity.id
_entity.type
_entity.pdbx_description
1 polymer ?
#
loop_
_entity_poly.entity_id
_entity_poly.type
_entity_poly.pdbx_seq_one_letter_code
_entity_poly.pdbx_strand_id
1 'polypeptide(L)'
;MPSQALQALRRSALSGLLMGTALCAAAQAQTAVPSASAQPEGASKIVQNSGSLFQKQAVAAANPLATEAGYAMLAAGGSAVDAAIAVQMVLSLVEPQSSGIGGGAFLVHFDGKNVQAYDGRETAPSQAGPGLFFGPDGKPIPMKQAIVGGRAVGIPGALSMLAMAHTKHGKLPWAFLFAPSIRLARDGFAISPRLAALLAQETALQKDPVAAAYFYDAQGRPWPTGHLLRNPELAAVLQRIAVQGPDALMTGEVAQAMVTAVRQHPSNPGLLQLSDLAQYRPLLRQPLCSNYAVAPKTYRLCGMPPPSSGMLTIASILKTLAYTPAASLPLAGGQPDADWLHLYSEASRLAFADRAAYIADPAFTDAPAGDWLSLVQPAYLQARAAAIAPQGPAMPQVQAGTPGPVQTPLSWAPMPEQTENGTSHISVLDRWGHALAMTTTIEDAFGARLMVNRGKGLAGGFLLNNQLTDFSFSPSDADGKPVANRVQAGKRPRSSMAPTLVFDASDGSLRLSGGSPGGAFIIHFTAKTLYGVLNWNLSPQAAINLPNFASLEGATFLEKDRFTPATAAALQARGHKVLEIPLTSGLQVIARDAAGWAGGADGRREGVVLGD
;
A
#
# COMPACT_ATOMS: atom_id res chain seq x y z
N MET A 1 -64.02 -7.82 67.89
CA MET A 1 -63.82 -6.58 68.71
C MET A 1 -62.60 -5.90 68.14
N PRO A 2 -62.55 -4.62 68.22
CA PRO A 2 -62.85 -3.68 67.12
C PRO A 2 -61.50 -2.98 66.73
N SER A 3 -61.34 -2.05 65.82
CA SER A 3 -62.15 -0.96 65.27
C SER A 3 -61.27 -0.37 64.11
N GLN A 4 -61.78 -0.08 62.96
CA GLN A 4 -62.30 1.23 62.57
C GLN A 4 -61.26 2.36 62.70
N ALA A 5 -61.06 3.28 61.81
CA ALA A 5 -61.93 3.89 60.81
C ALA A 5 -61.10 4.83 59.97
N LEU A 6 -61.42 4.97 58.73
CA LEU A 6 -62.18 6.08 58.12
C LEU A 6 -61.37 7.32 57.66
N GLN A 7 -61.48 7.52 56.39
CA GLN A 7 -62.02 8.72 55.67
C GLN A 7 -61.02 9.82 55.39
N ALA A 8 -61.02 10.58 54.30
CA ALA A 8 -61.87 10.68 53.12
C ALA A 8 -61.29 11.79 52.23
N LEU A 9 -61.51 11.64 50.96
CA LEU A 9 -61.81 12.63 49.92
C LEU A 9 -61.22 14.06 50.00
N ARG A 10 -60.54 14.45 48.94
CA ARG A 10 -61.10 15.52 48.07
C ARG A 10 -60.39 15.55 46.67
N ARG A 11 -61.26 15.64 45.68
CA ARG A 11 -61.00 15.91 44.27
C ARG A 11 -60.50 17.34 44.07
N SER A 12 -59.58 17.57 43.15
CA SER A 12 -59.61 18.75 42.28
C SER A 12 -58.79 18.43 41.00
N ALA A 13 -59.46 18.54 39.89
CA ALA A 13 -58.93 18.49 38.57
C ALA A 13 -58.07 19.72 38.25
N LEU A 14 -56.93 19.57 37.68
CA LEU A 14 -56.31 20.57 36.79
C LEU A 14 -55.63 19.89 35.66
N SER A 15 -56.13 20.16 34.45
CA SER A 15 -55.57 19.82 33.19
C SER A 15 -54.22 20.52 33.03
N GLY A 16 -53.15 19.73 32.86
CA GLY A 16 -51.81 20.21 32.49
C GLY A 16 -51.32 19.49 31.26
N LEU A 17 -51.26 20.22 30.17
CA LEU A 17 -50.74 19.85 28.84
C LEU A 17 -49.29 19.37 28.98
N LEU A 18 -49.01 18.09 28.84
CA LEU A 18 -47.67 17.56 28.72
C LEU A 18 -47.31 17.52 27.21
N MET A 19 -46.59 18.56 26.77
CA MET A 19 -45.82 18.51 25.54
C MET A 19 -44.72 17.44 25.70
N GLY A 20 -44.88 16.32 25.03
CA GLY A 20 -43.85 15.31 24.86
C GLY A 20 -42.76 15.82 23.90
N THR A 21 -41.65 16.28 24.42
CA THR A 21 -40.43 16.47 23.63
C THR A 21 -39.84 15.08 23.32
N ALA A 22 -40.13 14.59 22.14
CA ALA A 22 -39.37 13.45 21.58
C ALA A 22 -37.93 13.91 21.33
N LEU A 23 -37.02 13.57 22.24
CA LEU A 23 -35.58 13.61 21.94
C LEU A 23 -35.29 12.53 20.88
N CYS A 24 -35.20 12.94 19.61
CA CYS A 24 -34.50 12.18 18.61
C CYS A 24 -33.01 12.14 19.01
N ALA A 25 -32.60 11.07 19.68
CA ALA A 25 -31.19 10.73 19.80
C ALA A 25 -30.69 10.34 18.38
N ALA A 26 -30.18 11.31 17.63
CA ALA A 26 -29.37 11.04 16.47
C ALA A 26 -28.15 10.29 17.00
N ALA A 27 -28.09 8.97 16.75
CA ALA A 27 -26.89 8.18 16.91
C ALA A 27 -25.86 8.74 15.93
N GLN A 28 -25.02 9.66 16.38
CA GLN A 28 -23.80 10.02 15.67
C GLN A 28 -22.96 8.74 15.62
N ALA A 29 -22.89 8.13 14.45
CA ALA A 29 -21.86 7.16 14.17
C ALA A 29 -20.51 7.87 14.44
N GLN A 30 -19.93 7.63 15.61
CA GLN A 30 -18.56 8.02 15.89
C GLN A 30 -17.71 7.24 14.89
N THR A 31 -17.30 7.91 13.82
CA THR A 31 -16.22 7.40 12.98
C THR A 31 -15.04 7.19 13.91
N ALA A 32 -14.67 5.93 14.08
CA ALA A 32 -13.53 5.56 14.91
C ALA A 32 -12.31 6.36 14.41
N VAL A 33 -11.73 7.18 15.29
CA VAL A 33 -10.47 7.86 15.01
C VAL A 33 -9.47 6.75 14.75
N PRO A 34 -8.76 6.73 13.60
CA PRO A 34 -7.69 5.77 13.39
C PRO A 34 -6.75 5.83 14.59
N SER A 35 -6.60 4.72 15.29
CA SER A 35 -5.69 4.63 16.42
C SER A 35 -4.25 4.76 15.92
N ALA A 36 -3.29 4.99 16.81
CA ALA A 36 -1.86 4.96 16.47
C ALA A 36 -1.43 3.62 15.81
N SER A 37 -2.29 2.59 15.87
CA SER A 37 -2.15 1.32 15.16
C SER A 37 -2.52 1.38 13.67
N ALA A 38 -3.06 2.50 13.16
CA ALA A 38 -3.34 2.73 11.74
C ALA A 38 -2.09 3.09 10.93
N GLN A 39 -0.90 2.94 11.52
CA GLN A 39 0.34 3.31 10.87
C GLN A 39 0.96 2.15 10.13
N PRO A 40 1.48 2.41 8.92
CA PRO A 40 2.47 1.52 8.34
C PRO A 40 3.64 1.43 9.32
N GLU A 41 4.22 0.26 9.42
CA GLU A 41 5.34 -0.14 10.27
C GLU A 41 6.22 1.03 10.76
N GLY A 42 6.37 1.20 12.08
CA GLY A 42 7.09 2.33 12.68
C GLY A 42 8.52 2.53 12.17
N ALA A 43 9.00 3.76 12.19
CA ALA A 43 10.40 4.07 11.92
C ALA A 43 11.27 3.60 13.09
N SER A 44 12.39 2.95 12.80
CA SER A 44 13.38 2.61 13.82
C SER A 44 14.23 3.82 14.20
N LYS A 45 14.56 4.66 13.23
CA LYS A 45 15.31 5.93 13.36
C LYS A 45 15.18 6.70 12.05
N ILE A 46 15.02 8.02 12.14
CA ILE A 46 15.07 8.87 10.94
C ILE A 46 16.53 9.26 10.69
N VAL A 47 17.07 8.86 9.54
CA VAL A 47 18.40 9.24 9.06
C VAL A 47 18.24 10.23 7.93
N GLN A 48 19.00 11.33 7.94
CA GLN A 48 19.03 12.24 6.81
C GLN A 48 20.01 11.72 5.76
N ASN A 49 19.48 11.29 4.62
CA ASN A 49 20.26 10.92 3.45
C ASN A 49 20.50 12.16 2.58
N SER A 50 21.68 12.25 1.95
CA SER A 50 22.07 13.37 1.08
C SER A 50 21.68 13.16 -0.40
N GLY A 51 21.28 11.95 -0.76
CA GLY A 51 21.09 11.54 -2.16
C GLY A 51 22.42 11.22 -2.86
N SER A 52 22.32 10.70 -4.09
CA SER A 52 23.48 10.31 -4.90
C SER A 52 23.23 10.65 -6.37
N LEU A 53 24.30 10.91 -7.13
CA LEU A 53 24.25 11.17 -8.57
C LEU A 53 24.89 10.00 -9.34
N PHE A 54 24.28 9.64 -10.44
CA PHE A 54 24.65 8.52 -11.29
C PHE A 54 24.63 8.90 -12.77
N GLN A 55 25.41 8.21 -13.59
CA GLN A 55 25.48 8.49 -15.03
C GLN A 55 24.80 7.43 -15.89
N LYS A 56 24.83 6.17 -15.45
CA LYS A 56 24.45 5.04 -16.31
C LYS A 56 23.31 4.21 -15.77
N GLN A 57 23.38 3.79 -14.51
CA GLN A 57 22.45 2.83 -13.93
C GLN A 57 22.35 3.02 -12.42
N ALA A 58 21.20 2.68 -11.84
CA ALA A 58 20.99 2.79 -10.40
C ALA A 58 19.90 1.83 -9.92
N VAL A 59 20.03 1.42 -8.65
CA VAL A 59 19.01 0.67 -7.89
C VAL A 59 18.75 1.41 -6.58
N ALA A 60 17.47 1.64 -6.28
CA ALA A 60 17.00 2.14 -5.00
C ALA A 60 16.06 1.09 -4.38
N ALA A 61 16.36 0.60 -3.19
CA ALA A 61 15.54 -0.37 -2.49
C ALA A 61 15.58 -0.17 -0.98
N ALA A 62 14.66 -0.83 -0.27
CA ALA A 62 14.38 -0.57 1.14
C ALA A 62 15.45 -1.09 2.13
N ASN A 63 16.43 -1.89 1.65
CA ASN A 63 17.47 -2.45 2.50
C ASN A 63 18.81 -2.52 1.74
N PRO A 64 19.96 -2.21 2.39
CA PRO A 64 21.28 -2.21 1.75
C PRO A 64 21.64 -3.52 1.05
N LEU A 65 21.44 -4.68 1.70
CA LEU A 65 21.76 -5.99 1.11
C LEU A 65 20.92 -6.29 -0.13
N ALA A 66 19.68 -5.85 -0.15
CA ALA A 66 18.82 -6.00 -1.31
C ALA A 66 19.25 -5.06 -2.45
N THR A 67 19.62 -3.82 -2.13
CA THR A 67 20.14 -2.86 -3.12
C THR A 67 21.45 -3.35 -3.72
N GLU A 68 22.37 -3.87 -2.93
CA GLU A 68 23.62 -4.49 -3.37
C GLU A 68 23.39 -5.66 -4.33
N ALA A 69 22.41 -6.53 -4.02
CA ALA A 69 22.06 -7.65 -4.88
C ALA A 69 21.55 -7.17 -6.25
N GLY A 70 20.68 -6.16 -6.27
CA GLY A 70 20.18 -5.58 -7.52
C GLY A 70 21.28 -4.90 -8.32
N TYR A 71 22.15 -4.12 -7.67
CA TYR A 71 23.26 -3.46 -8.32
C TYR A 71 24.28 -4.47 -8.89
N ALA A 72 24.53 -5.58 -8.17
CA ALA A 72 25.38 -6.65 -8.69
C ALA A 72 24.84 -7.26 -9.99
N MET A 73 23.51 -7.37 -10.14
CA MET A 73 22.90 -7.82 -11.42
C MET A 73 23.12 -6.79 -12.53
N LEU A 74 22.94 -5.49 -12.26
CA LEU A 74 23.23 -4.44 -13.25
C LEU A 74 24.69 -4.42 -13.65
N ALA A 75 25.62 -4.54 -12.70
CA ALA A 75 27.06 -4.60 -12.93
C ALA A 75 27.46 -5.81 -13.78
N ALA A 76 26.76 -6.94 -13.60
CA ALA A 76 26.93 -8.16 -14.41
C ALA A 76 26.32 -8.05 -15.83
N GLY A 77 25.76 -6.92 -16.22
CA GLY A 77 25.11 -6.71 -17.52
C GLY A 77 23.63 -7.12 -17.56
N GLY A 78 22.99 -7.23 -16.41
CA GLY A 78 21.57 -7.49 -16.27
C GLY A 78 20.69 -6.28 -16.58
N SER A 79 19.43 -6.55 -16.88
CA SER A 79 18.37 -5.56 -17.10
C SER A 79 17.82 -5.03 -15.78
N ALA A 80 16.97 -3.98 -15.86
CA ALA A 80 16.22 -3.48 -14.71
C ALA A 80 15.32 -4.57 -14.07
N VAL A 81 14.79 -5.50 -14.87
CA VAL A 81 13.99 -6.63 -14.39
C VAL A 81 14.86 -7.65 -13.64
N ASP A 82 16.05 -7.97 -14.15
CA ASP A 82 17.00 -8.87 -13.46
C ASP A 82 17.37 -8.32 -12.08
N ALA A 83 17.66 -7.03 -12.01
CA ALA A 83 17.97 -6.35 -10.75
C ALA A 83 16.79 -6.41 -9.77
N ALA A 84 15.57 -6.12 -10.23
CA ALA A 84 14.37 -6.14 -9.39
C ALA A 84 14.07 -7.54 -8.82
N ILE A 85 14.32 -8.60 -9.59
CA ILE A 85 14.18 -9.99 -9.11
C ILE A 85 15.17 -10.27 -7.98
N ALA A 86 16.45 -9.95 -8.16
CA ALA A 86 17.47 -10.18 -7.14
C ALA A 86 17.17 -9.37 -5.86
N VAL A 87 16.73 -8.10 -6.00
CA VAL A 87 16.27 -7.27 -4.89
C VAL A 87 15.12 -7.95 -4.14
N GLN A 88 14.06 -8.36 -4.87
CA GLN A 88 12.88 -8.98 -4.26
C GLN A 88 13.21 -10.26 -3.50
N MET A 89 14.07 -11.10 -4.06
CA MET A 89 14.47 -12.35 -3.40
C MET A 89 15.24 -12.09 -2.11
N VAL A 90 16.09 -11.05 -2.08
CA VAL A 90 16.81 -10.65 -0.86
C VAL A 90 15.86 -9.97 0.15
N LEU A 91 14.93 -9.11 -0.29
CA LEU A 91 13.92 -8.51 0.60
C LEU A 91 13.08 -9.55 1.32
N SER A 92 12.80 -10.69 0.70
CA SER A 92 12.09 -11.82 1.34
C SER A 92 12.81 -12.37 2.58
N LEU A 93 14.11 -12.06 2.74
CA LEU A 93 14.93 -12.42 3.89
C LEU A 93 15.07 -11.26 4.89
N VAL A 94 15.49 -10.10 4.36
CA VAL A 94 15.95 -8.97 5.19
C VAL A 94 14.82 -8.01 5.58
N GLU A 95 13.72 -8.02 4.85
CA GLU A 95 12.46 -7.33 5.15
C GLU A 95 11.24 -8.27 5.09
N PRO A 96 11.27 -9.41 5.80
CA PRO A 96 10.20 -10.41 5.76
C PRO A 96 8.86 -9.88 6.28
N GLN A 97 8.88 -8.80 7.04
CA GLN A 97 7.67 -8.13 7.53
C GLN A 97 6.95 -7.34 6.45
N SER A 98 7.60 -6.99 5.34
CA SER A 98 7.06 -6.07 4.34
C SER A 98 6.68 -6.76 3.03
N SER A 99 7.43 -7.76 2.61
CA SER A 99 7.22 -8.46 1.33
C SER A 99 7.86 -9.83 1.28
N GLY A 100 7.50 -10.65 0.30
CA GLY A 100 8.09 -11.97 0.13
C GLY A 100 7.47 -12.76 -1.02
N ILE A 101 8.01 -13.96 -1.25
CA ILE A 101 7.51 -14.88 -2.29
C ILE A 101 6.08 -15.40 -2.00
N GLY A 102 5.61 -15.28 -0.75
CA GLY A 102 4.24 -15.60 -0.34
C GLY A 102 3.25 -14.46 -0.51
N GLY A 103 3.61 -13.40 -1.21
CA GLY A 103 2.81 -12.19 -1.43
C GLY A 103 2.59 -11.83 -2.88
N GLY A 104 2.22 -10.56 -3.12
CA GLY A 104 1.95 -10.00 -4.43
C GLY A 104 2.76 -8.74 -4.73
N ALA A 105 2.66 -8.30 -5.99
CA ALA A 105 3.35 -7.10 -6.44
C ALA A 105 2.70 -6.49 -7.67
N PHE A 106 2.97 -5.20 -7.88
CA PHE A 106 2.78 -4.50 -9.14
C PHE A 106 4.10 -3.96 -9.64
N LEU A 107 4.32 -4.10 -10.96
CA LEU A 107 5.53 -3.65 -11.62
C LEU A 107 5.17 -2.85 -12.87
N VAL A 108 5.73 -1.65 -12.99
CA VAL A 108 5.66 -0.83 -14.20
C VAL A 108 7.07 -0.76 -14.80
N HIS A 109 7.18 -1.13 -16.06
CA HIS A 109 8.46 -1.21 -16.79
C HIS A 109 8.42 -0.37 -18.05
N PHE A 110 9.50 0.36 -18.30
CA PHE A 110 9.77 1.08 -19.54
C PHE A 110 10.95 0.40 -20.27
N ASP A 111 10.73 -0.08 -21.48
CA ASP A 111 11.72 -0.80 -22.29
C ASP A 111 12.50 0.11 -23.24
N GLY A 112 12.52 1.41 -22.98
CA GLY A 112 13.12 2.43 -23.88
C GLY A 112 12.13 2.99 -24.91
N LYS A 113 10.97 2.35 -25.10
CA LYS A 113 9.94 2.75 -26.05
C LYS A 113 8.53 2.68 -25.47
N ASN A 114 8.19 1.58 -24.82
CA ASN A 114 6.85 1.29 -24.33
C ASN A 114 6.84 1.16 -22.82
N VAL A 115 5.75 1.60 -22.21
CA VAL A 115 5.46 1.33 -20.79
C VAL A 115 4.56 0.10 -20.71
N GLN A 116 4.86 -0.81 -19.79
CA GLN A 116 4.13 -2.04 -19.53
C GLN A 116 3.83 -2.16 -18.05
N ALA A 117 2.66 -2.69 -17.72
CA ALA A 117 2.20 -2.88 -16.35
C ALA A 117 1.95 -4.36 -16.05
N TYR A 118 2.69 -4.93 -15.12
CA TYR A 118 2.61 -6.33 -14.72
C TYR A 118 1.87 -6.44 -13.39
N ASP A 119 0.84 -7.26 -13.37
CA ASP A 119 -0.04 -7.47 -12.23
C ASP A 119 0.19 -8.87 -11.65
N GLY A 120 0.88 -8.90 -10.52
CA GLY A 120 1.07 -10.05 -9.65
C GLY A 120 0.29 -9.94 -8.35
N ARG A 121 -0.86 -9.22 -8.36
CA ARG A 121 -1.73 -9.11 -7.20
C ARG A 121 -2.31 -10.46 -6.84
N GLU A 122 -2.47 -10.72 -5.56
CA GLU A 122 -3.12 -11.91 -5.05
C GLU A 122 -4.56 -11.99 -5.53
N THR A 123 -5.05 -13.22 -5.70
CA THR A 123 -6.47 -13.47 -5.95
C THR A 123 -7.12 -14.18 -4.78
N ALA A 124 -8.41 -13.95 -4.58
CA ALA A 124 -9.18 -14.73 -3.61
C ALA A 124 -9.28 -16.19 -4.06
N PRO A 125 -9.15 -17.16 -3.14
CA PRO A 125 -9.36 -18.59 -3.44
C PRO A 125 -10.72 -18.84 -4.09
N SER A 126 -10.82 -19.91 -4.87
CA SER A 126 -12.03 -20.30 -5.60
C SER A 126 -13.25 -20.54 -4.70
N GLN A 127 -13.05 -20.86 -3.43
CA GLN A 127 -14.11 -21.02 -2.44
C GLN A 127 -14.44 -19.74 -1.66
N ALA A 128 -13.75 -18.63 -1.90
CA ALA A 128 -14.01 -17.39 -1.18
C ALA A 128 -15.29 -16.70 -1.68
N GLY A 129 -16.10 -16.24 -0.74
CA GLY A 129 -17.37 -15.56 -1.03
C GLY A 129 -17.56 -14.33 -0.17
N PRO A 130 -18.67 -13.58 -0.38
CA PRO A 130 -18.92 -12.30 0.30
C PRO A 130 -18.92 -12.36 1.82
N GLY A 131 -19.23 -13.51 2.41
CA GLY A 131 -19.22 -13.73 3.86
C GLY A 131 -17.88 -14.14 4.46
N LEU A 132 -16.77 -14.08 3.70
CA LEU A 132 -15.45 -14.54 4.16
C LEU A 132 -15.06 -13.94 5.53
N PHE A 133 -15.39 -12.69 5.76
CA PHE A 133 -15.05 -11.96 6.99
C PHE A 133 -16.21 -11.83 7.97
N PHE A 134 -17.25 -12.65 7.87
CA PHE A 134 -18.32 -12.67 8.85
C PHE A 134 -18.03 -13.67 9.97
N GLY A 135 -18.40 -13.26 11.19
CA GLY A 135 -18.44 -14.13 12.35
C GLY A 135 -19.71 -14.99 12.39
N PRO A 136 -19.82 -15.84 13.40
CA PRO A 136 -21.03 -16.68 13.59
C PRO A 136 -22.31 -15.87 13.80
N ASP A 137 -22.18 -14.62 14.22
CA ASP A 137 -23.29 -13.67 14.43
C ASP A 137 -23.73 -12.95 13.14
N GLY A 138 -23.14 -13.30 12.00
CA GLY A 138 -23.41 -12.67 10.70
C GLY A 138 -22.86 -11.27 10.54
N LYS A 139 -21.97 -10.81 11.43
CA LYS A 139 -21.35 -9.49 11.39
C LYS A 139 -19.87 -9.58 10.98
N PRO A 140 -19.29 -8.51 10.41
CA PRO A 140 -17.87 -8.44 10.15
C PRO A 140 -17.03 -8.66 11.42
N ILE A 141 -16.03 -9.54 11.34
CA ILE A 141 -15.07 -9.76 12.42
C ILE A 141 -14.10 -8.56 12.54
N PRO A 142 -13.51 -8.33 13.71
CA PRO A 142 -12.48 -7.30 13.87
C PRO A 142 -11.26 -7.55 12.96
N MET A 143 -10.67 -6.48 12.42
CA MET A 143 -9.50 -6.54 11.53
C MET A 143 -8.36 -7.38 12.11
N LYS A 144 -8.00 -7.20 13.38
CA LYS A 144 -6.94 -7.98 14.05
C LYS A 144 -7.20 -9.49 14.05
N GLN A 145 -8.47 -9.90 14.10
CA GLN A 145 -8.85 -11.30 14.03
C GLN A 145 -8.80 -11.83 12.58
N ALA A 146 -9.10 -10.98 11.60
CA ALA A 146 -9.05 -11.34 10.19
C ALA A 146 -7.62 -11.56 9.70
N ILE A 147 -6.67 -10.72 10.13
CA ILE A 147 -5.27 -10.72 9.69
C ILE A 147 -4.56 -12.04 10.04
N VAL A 148 -4.67 -12.51 11.29
CA VAL A 148 -3.87 -13.63 11.78
C VAL A 148 -4.45 -14.98 11.38
N GLY A 149 -3.67 -15.78 10.68
CA GLY A 149 -4.05 -17.14 10.24
C GLY A 149 -4.42 -17.27 8.78
N GLY A 150 -5.02 -18.38 8.40
CA GLY A 150 -5.23 -18.75 6.99
C GLY A 150 -6.34 -17.99 6.27
N ARG A 151 -7.33 -17.42 6.98
CA ARG A 151 -8.57 -16.85 6.41
C ARG A 151 -8.31 -15.77 5.37
N ALA A 152 -7.36 -14.88 5.65
CA ALA A 152 -7.05 -13.73 4.80
C ALA A 152 -5.94 -14.00 3.76
N VAL A 153 -5.45 -15.23 3.66
CA VAL A 153 -4.39 -15.57 2.71
C VAL A 153 -4.94 -15.61 1.29
N GLY A 154 -4.46 -14.72 0.44
CA GLY A 154 -4.67 -14.73 -1.00
C GLY A 154 -3.64 -15.60 -1.73
N ILE A 155 -3.97 -16.00 -2.96
CA ILE A 155 -3.07 -16.77 -3.82
C ILE A 155 -1.88 -15.88 -4.20
N PRO A 156 -0.63 -16.21 -3.85
CA PRO A 156 0.53 -15.35 -4.08
C PRO A 156 0.87 -15.21 -5.57
N GLY A 157 1.22 -14.00 -6.00
CA GLY A 157 1.43 -13.70 -7.41
C GLY A 157 2.77 -13.07 -7.76
N ALA A 158 3.53 -12.57 -6.79
CA ALA A 158 4.75 -11.81 -7.03
C ALA A 158 5.79 -12.58 -7.86
N LEU A 159 6.07 -13.83 -7.51
CA LEU A 159 7.07 -14.66 -8.21
C LEU A 159 6.66 -14.96 -9.66
N SER A 160 5.40 -15.33 -9.88
CA SER A 160 4.87 -15.63 -11.22
C SER A 160 4.89 -14.40 -12.13
N MET A 161 4.60 -13.21 -11.56
CA MET A 161 4.68 -11.94 -12.28
C MET A 161 6.14 -11.60 -12.66
N LEU A 162 7.08 -11.78 -11.75
CA LEU A 162 8.51 -11.56 -12.01
C LEU A 162 9.02 -12.48 -13.10
N ALA A 163 8.61 -13.74 -13.11
CA ALA A 163 8.95 -14.69 -14.17
C ALA A 163 8.39 -14.28 -15.54
N MET A 164 7.13 -13.79 -15.58
CA MET A 164 6.53 -13.23 -16.80
C MET A 164 7.34 -12.02 -17.30
N ALA A 165 7.73 -11.10 -16.44
CA ALA A 165 8.54 -9.95 -16.82
C ALA A 165 9.94 -10.36 -17.27
N HIS A 166 10.58 -11.33 -16.59
CA HIS A 166 11.89 -11.85 -16.94
C HIS A 166 11.90 -12.53 -18.32
N THR A 167 10.89 -13.33 -18.64
CA THR A 167 10.77 -13.97 -19.96
C THR A 167 10.84 -12.95 -21.10
N LYS A 168 10.36 -11.73 -20.88
CA LYS A 168 10.31 -10.68 -21.90
C LYS A 168 11.51 -9.74 -21.87
N HIS A 169 12.04 -9.43 -20.68
CA HIS A 169 13.01 -8.36 -20.48
C HIS A 169 14.29 -8.80 -19.77
N GLY A 170 14.37 -10.03 -19.28
CA GLY A 170 15.56 -10.58 -18.64
C GLY A 170 16.73 -10.68 -19.62
N LYS A 171 17.94 -10.43 -19.13
CA LYS A 171 19.21 -10.57 -19.87
C LYS A 171 20.13 -11.59 -19.22
N LEU A 172 20.04 -11.78 -17.91
CA LEU A 172 20.80 -12.79 -17.19
C LEU A 172 19.98 -14.08 -17.04
N PRO A 173 20.65 -15.25 -16.93
CA PRO A 173 19.95 -16.49 -16.66
C PRO A 173 19.13 -16.42 -15.36
N TRP A 174 17.90 -16.90 -15.39
CA TRP A 174 16.97 -16.89 -14.25
C TRP A 174 17.60 -17.37 -12.94
N ALA A 175 18.30 -18.53 -12.98
CA ALA A 175 18.92 -19.11 -11.79
C ALA A 175 20.00 -18.21 -11.16
N PHE A 176 20.68 -17.39 -11.96
CA PHE A 176 21.73 -16.49 -11.49
C PHE A 176 21.19 -15.40 -10.56
N LEU A 177 19.94 -14.96 -10.78
CA LEU A 177 19.28 -13.89 -10.02
C LEU A 177 19.00 -14.27 -8.56
N PHE A 178 18.97 -15.57 -8.26
CA PHE A 178 18.71 -16.11 -6.92
C PHE A 178 19.99 -16.32 -6.08
N ALA A 179 21.15 -16.28 -6.72
CA ALA A 179 22.42 -16.58 -6.04
C ALA A 179 22.67 -15.71 -4.78
N PRO A 180 22.43 -14.37 -4.78
CA PRO A 180 22.63 -13.55 -3.58
C PRO A 180 21.72 -13.97 -2.43
N SER A 181 20.43 -14.19 -2.70
CA SER A 181 19.45 -14.55 -1.67
C SER A 181 19.68 -15.96 -1.11
N ILE A 182 20.01 -16.93 -1.96
CA ILE A 182 20.36 -18.31 -1.53
C ILE A 182 21.58 -18.27 -0.60
N ARG A 183 22.62 -17.49 -0.97
CA ARG A 183 23.81 -17.34 -0.12
C ARG A 183 23.47 -16.72 1.23
N LEU A 184 22.74 -15.59 1.25
CA LEU A 184 22.34 -14.93 2.50
C LEU A 184 21.45 -15.83 3.37
N ALA A 185 20.53 -16.58 2.76
CA ALA A 185 19.68 -17.52 3.50
C ALA A 185 20.49 -18.66 4.13
N ARG A 186 21.47 -19.20 3.42
CA ARG A 186 22.31 -20.32 3.88
C ARG A 186 23.35 -19.86 4.89
N ASP A 187 24.12 -18.81 4.54
CA ASP A 187 25.30 -18.39 5.30
C ASP A 187 24.92 -17.44 6.46
N GLY A 188 23.75 -16.78 6.35
CA GLY A 188 23.17 -15.85 7.31
C GLY A 188 23.35 -14.39 6.93
N PHE A 189 22.51 -13.56 7.50
CA PHE A 189 22.55 -12.10 7.43
C PHE A 189 22.34 -11.51 8.82
N ALA A 190 22.88 -10.32 9.09
CA ALA A 190 22.66 -9.63 10.35
C ALA A 190 21.26 -9.03 10.41
N ILE A 191 20.52 -9.31 11.49
CA ILE A 191 19.22 -8.67 11.74
C ILE A 191 19.42 -7.15 11.84
N SER A 192 18.66 -6.40 11.06
CA SER A 192 18.71 -4.94 11.03
C SER A 192 18.04 -4.34 12.27
N PRO A 193 18.35 -3.07 12.63
CA PRO A 193 17.64 -2.35 13.69
C PRO A 193 16.14 -2.31 13.50
N ARG A 194 15.67 -2.15 12.24
CA ARG A 194 14.26 -2.12 11.89
C ARG A 194 13.59 -3.47 12.13
N LEU A 195 14.14 -4.54 11.60
CA LEU A 195 13.59 -5.88 11.79
C LEU A 195 13.53 -6.25 13.28
N ALA A 196 14.59 -5.97 14.05
CA ALA A 196 14.61 -6.22 15.49
C ALA A 196 13.53 -5.44 16.24
N ALA A 197 13.33 -4.16 15.91
CA ALA A 197 12.31 -3.31 16.53
C ALA A 197 10.89 -3.81 16.25
N LEU A 198 10.62 -4.27 15.01
CA LEU A 198 9.31 -4.79 14.61
C LEU A 198 9.03 -6.17 15.23
N LEU A 199 10.03 -7.05 15.31
CA LEU A 199 9.90 -8.33 16.00
C LEU A 199 9.62 -8.15 17.51
N ALA A 200 10.18 -7.12 18.14
CA ALA A 200 9.94 -6.81 19.56
C ALA A 200 8.50 -6.33 19.83
N GLN A 201 7.81 -5.77 18.84
CA GLN A 201 6.44 -5.30 18.95
C GLN A 201 5.41 -6.38 18.54
N GLU A 202 5.86 -7.40 17.81
CA GLU A 202 4.97 -8.43 17.26
C GLU A 202 4.74 -9.56 18.26
N THR A 203 3.45 -9.80 18.58
CA THR A 203 3.06 -10.80 19.59
C THR A 203 2.33 -12.02 19.01
N ALA A 204 1.74 -11.88 17.82
CA ALA A 204 1.01 -12.97 17.20
C ALA A 204 1.94 -13.95 16.47
N LEU A 205 3.04 -13.46 15.89
CA LEU A 205 4.02 -14.27 15.19
C LEU A 205 4.68 -15.33 16.09
N GLN A 206 4.82 -15.03 17.38
CA GLN A 206 5.34 -15.97 18.39
C GLN A 206 4.44 -17.20 18.60
N LYS A 207 3.17 -17.13 18.20
CA LYS A 207 2.20 -18.23 18.35
C LYS A 207 2.26 -19.22 17.18
N ASP A 208 2.83 -18.82 16.05
CA ASP A 208 3.15 -19.74 14.97
C ASP A 208 4.45 -20.48 15.29
N PRO A 209 4.44 -21.83 15.46
CA PRO A 209 5.61 -22.56 15.94
C PRO A 209 6.81 -22.50 14.98
N VAL A 210 6.56 -22.35 13.67
CA VAL A 210 7.61 -22.24 12.65
C VAL A 210 8.27 -20.87 12.70
N ALA A 211 7.47 -19.81 12.77
CA ALA A 211 7.97 -18.45 12.89
C ALA A 211 8.67 -18.20 14.24
N ALA A 212 8.13 -18.77 15.34
CA ALA A 212 8.73 -18.69 16.65
C ALA A 212 10.14 -19.31 16.66
N ALA A 213 10.30 -20.50 16.09
CA ALA A 213 11.60 -21.18 16.01
C ALA A 213 12.63 -20.42 15.16
N TYR A 214 12.18 -19.55 14.25
CA TYR A 214 13.04 -18.79 13.36
C TYR A 214 13.42 -17.41 13.92
N PHE A 215 12.43 -16.65 14.40
CA PHE A 215 12.60 -15.24 14.78
C PHE A 215 12.91 -15.00 16.26
N TYR A 216 12.74 -16.03 17.10
CA TYR A 216 12.86 -15.89 18.56
C TYR A 216 13.79 -16.96 19.16
N ASP A 217 14.36 -16.63 20.32
CA ASP A 217 15.15 -17.58 21.10
C ASP A 217 14.27 -18.57 21.90
N ALA A 218 14.89 -19.53 22.57
CA ALA A 218 14.19 -20.54 23.36
C ALA A 218 13.37 -19.98 24.55
N GLN A 219 13.59 -18.72 24.91
CA GLN A 219 12.84 -17.99 25.93
C GLN A 219 11.75 -17.10 25.32
N GLY A 220 11.52 -17.17 23.99
CA GLY A 220 10.54 -16.38 23.28
C GLY A 220 10.93 -14.90 23.09
N ARG A 221 12.19 -14.54 23.26
CA ARG A 221 12.69 -13.20 23.02
C ARG A 221 13.10 -13.06 21.55
N PRO A 222 12.75 -11.95 20.88
CA PRO A 222 13.17 -11.73 19.50
C PRO A 222 14.70 -11.65 19.41
N TRP A 223 15.24 -12.14 18.31
CA TRP A 223 16.67 -11.99 18.05
C TRP A 223 17.04 -10.51 17.95
N PRO A 224 18.13 -10.07 18.62
CA PRO A 224 18.52 -8.66 18.65
C PRO A 224 19.15 -8.21 17.33
N THR A 225 19.27 -6.89 17.14
CA THR A 225 20.07 -6.29 16.08
C THR A 225 21.47 -6.89 16.03
N GLY A 226 21.93 -7.23 14.82
CA GLY A 226 23.23 -7.82 14.57
C GLY A 226 23.29 -9.35 14.74
N HIS A 227 22.23 -9.99 15.25
CA HIS A 227 22.19 -11.46 15.30
C HIS A 227 22.26 -12.04 13.88
N LEU A 228 23.12 -13.04 13.68
CA LEU A 228 23.28 -13.70 12.39
C LEU A 228 22.16 -14.72 12.17
N LEU A 229 21.12 -14.30 11.43
CA LEU A 229 19.95 -15.12 11.16
C LEU A 229 20.16 -15.95 9.89
N ARG A 230 19.97 -17.27 9.97
CA ARG A 230 20.05 -18.22 8.84
C ARG A 230 18.67 -18.80 8.55
N ASN A 231 18.37 -18.97 7.26
CA ASN A 231 17.12 -19.57 6.82
C ASN A 231 17.38 -20.72 5.82
N PRO A 232 17.84 -21.88 6.28
CA PRO A 232 18.14 -23.01 5.40
C PRO A 232 16.91 -23.54 4.67
N GLU A 233 15.71 -23.39 5.23
CA GLU A 233 14.47 -23.78 4.59
C GLU A 233 14.17 -22.89 3.36
N LEU A 234 14.27 -21.56 3.52
CA LEU A 234 14.08 -20.65 2.38
C LEU A 234 15.19 -20.80 1.34
N ALA A 235 16.44 -21.07 1.75
CA ALA A 235 17.53 -21.35 0.83
C ALA A 235 17.19 -22.54 -0.09
N ALA A 236 16.62 -23.62 0.48
CA ALA A 236 16.22 -24.80 -0.30
C ALA A 236 15.01 -24.49 -1.23
N VAL A 237 14.05 -23.68 -0.79
CA VAL A 237 12.92 -23.24 -1.63
C VAL A 237 13.42 -22.37 -2.79
N LEU A 238 14.27 -21.36 -2.52
CA LEU A 238 14.84 -20.50 -3.55
C LEU A 238 15.70 -21.27 -4.55
N GLN A 239 16.46 -22.28 -4.09
CA GLN A 239 17.24 -23.14 -4.97
C GLN A 239 16.33 -23.93 -5.93
N ARG A 240 15.19 -24.44 -5.48
CA ARG A 240 14.20 -25.09 -6.35
C ARG A 240 13.63 -24.11 -7.37
N ILE A 241 13.24 -22.91 -6.93
CA ILE A 241 12.71 -21.86 -7.82
C ILE A 241 13.76 -21.48 -8.87
N ALA A 242 15.02 -21.37 -8.48
CA ALA A 242 16.12 -21.06 -9.40
C ALA A 242 16.28 -22.11 -10.51
N VAL A 243 16.06 -23.40 -10.20
CA VAL A 243 16.22 -24.51 -11.15
C VAL A 243 14.94 -24.81 -11.94
N GLN A 244 13.77 -24.75 -11.30
CA GLN A 244 12.49 -25.22 -11.85
C GLN A 244 11.56 -24.08 -12.29
N GLY A 245 11.93 -22.82 -12.01
CA GLY A 245 11.08 -21.66 -12.26
C GLY A 245 9.99 -21.47 -11.21
N PRO A 246 9.01 -20.59 -11.47
CA PRO A 246 7.96 -20.23 -10.51
C PRO A 246 7.04 -21.39 -10.13
N ASP A 247 6.91 -22.41 -10.97
CA ASP A 247 6.07 -23.58 -10.70
C ASP A 247 6.53 -24.36 -9.47
N ALA A 248 7.80 -24.25 -9.09
CA ALA A 248 8.33 -24.82 -7.85
C ALA A 248 7.65 -24.27 -6.57
N LEU A 249 7.08 -23.06 -6.64
CA LEU A 249 6.27 -22.47 -5.57
C LEU A 249 4.80 -22.87 -5.68
N MET A 250 4.28 -22.96 -6.90
CA MET A 250 2.84 -23.06 -7.18
C MET A 250 2.34 -24.50 -7.28
N THR A 251 3.25 -25.47 -7.32
CA THR A 251 2.94 -26.92 -7.41
C THR A 251 3.83 -27.74 -6.48
N GLY A 252 3.54 -29.02 -6.34
CA GLY A 252 4.37 -29.96 -5.59
C GLY A 252 4.37 -29.70 -4.07
N GLU A 253 5.50 -30.01 -3.41
CA GLU A 253 5.57 -30.02 -1.94
C GLU A 253 5.50 -28.64 -1.31
N VAL A 254 5.98 -27.58 -1.98
CA VAL A 254 5.91 -26.21 -1.45
C VAL A 254 4.46 -25.73 -1.45
N ALA A 255 3.75 -25.94 -2.56
CA ALA A 255 2.31 -25.65 -2.66
C ALA A 255 1.51 -26.43 -1.61
N GLN A 256 1.82 -27.73 -1.42
CA GLN A 256 1.17 -28.54 -0.40
C GLN A 256 1.42 -28.00 1.01
N ALA A 257 2.64 -27.55 1.30
CA ALA A 257 2.97 -26.93 2.59
C ALA A 257 2.19 -25.62 2.82
N MET A 258 2.05 -24.78 1.80
CA MET A 258 1.23 -23.56 1.87
C MET A 258 -0.24 -23.88 2.17
N VAL A 259 -0.83 -24.81 1.41
CA VAL A 259 -2.24 -25.23 1.60
C VAL A 259 -2.44 -25.81 3.00
N THR A 260 -1.50 -26.62 3.47
CA THR A 260 -1.55 -27.21 4.81
C THR A 260 -1.52 -26.14 5.89
N ALA A 261 -0.57 -25.19 5.81
CA ALA A 261 -0.45 -24.11 6.76
C ALA A 261 -1.73 -23.25 6.83
N VAL A 262 -2.31 -22.93 5.68
CA VAL A 262 -3.53 -22.10 5.57
C VAL A 262 -4.76 -22.84 6.11
N ARG A 263 -4.97 -24.09 5.68
CA ARG A 263 -6.21 -24.83 5.99
C ARG A 263 -6.22 -25.44 7.39
N GLN A 264 -5.05 -25.71 7.95
CA GLN A 264 -4.92 -26.33 9.27
C GLN A 264 -4.62 -25.33 10.39
N HIS A 265 -4.71 -24.02 10.12
CA HIS A 265 -4.53 -23.03 11.18
C HIS A 265 -5.59 -23.25 12.29
N PRO A 266 -5.17 -23.38 13.57
CA PRO A 266 -6.05 -23.92 14.62
C PRO A 266 -7.25 -23.04 14.96
N SER A 267 -7.13 -21.72 14.82
CA SER A 267 -8.20 -20.78 15.20
C SER A 267 -8.81 -20.00 14.04
N ASN A 268 -8.13 -19.91 12.89
CA ASN A 268 -8.59 -19.11 11.75
C ASN A 268 -8.15 -19.75 10.42
N PRO A 269 -8.67 -20.94 10.08
CA PRO A 269 -8.33 -21.64 8.85
C PRO A 269 -8.80 -20.85 7.62
N GLY A 270 -8.07 -20.98 6.51
CA GLY A 270 -8.40 -20.37 5.23
C GLY A 270 -8.88 -21.35 4.18
N LEU A 271 -9.08 -20.84 2.96
CA LEU A 271 -9.77 -21.57 1.89
C LEU A 271 -8.84 -22.01 0.74
N LEU A 272 -7.53 -21.68 0.81
CA LEU A 272 -6.56 -21.97 -0.24
C LEU A 272 -6.52 -23.47 -0.60
N GLN A 273 -6.48 -23.76 -1.92
CA GLN A 273 -6.39 -25.10 -2.47
C GLN A 273 -5.21 -25.23 -3.44
N LEU A 274 -4.75 -26.46 -3.69
CA LEU A 274 -3.69 -26.72 -4.68
C LEU A 274 -4.08 -26.27 -6.09
N SER A 275 -5.36 -26.45 -6.45
CA SER A 275 -5.89 -25.99 -7.73
C SER A 275 -5.84 -24.48 -7.88
N ASP A 276 -6.04 -23.71 -6.81
CA ASP A 276 -5.95 -22.26 -6.83
C ASP A 276 -4.54 -21.80 -7.17
N LEU A 277 -3.54 -22.42 -6.54
CA LEU A 277 -2.12 -22.13 -6.80
C LEU A 277 -1.72 -22.51 -8.24
N ALA A 278 -2.07 -23.73 -8.69
CA ALA A 278 -1.72 -24.21 -10.02
C ALA A 278 -2.39 -23.41 -11.16
N GLN A 279 -3.56 -22.83 -10.90
CA GLN A 279 -4.32 -22.05 -11.87
C GLN A 279 -4.02 -20.55 -11.83
N TYR A 280 -3.30 -20.06 -10.85
CA TYR A 280 -2.96 -18.63 -10.78
C TYR A 280 -2.19 -18.18 -12.02
N ARG A 281 -2.58 -17.03 -12.57
CA ARG A 281 -1.87 -16.39 -13.70
C ARG A 281 -1.68 -14.90 -13.40
N PRO A 282 -0.44 -14.39 -13.49
CA PRO A 282 -0.18 -12.95 -13.51
C PRO A 282 -0.75 -12.34 -14.79
N LEU A 283 -1.01 -11.03 -14.78
CA LEU A 283 -1.59 -10.34 -15.94
C LEU A 283 -0.66 -9.24 -16.45
N LEU A 284 -0.59 -9.13 -17.77
CA LEU A 284 -0.07 -7.93 -18.44
C LEU A 284 -1.25 -6.99 -18.66
N ARG A 285 -1.19 -5.79 -18.09
CA ARG A 285 -2.23 -4.78 -18.21
C ARG A 285 -1.76 -3.60 -19.05
N GLN A 286 -2.69 -2.87 -19.63
CA GLN A 286 -2.38 -1.56 -20.21
C GLN A 286 -2.05 -0.59 -19.07
N PRO A 287 -0.88 0.08 -19.08
CA PRO A 287 -0.56 1.05 -18.05
C PRO A 287 -1.54 2.22 -18.08
N LEU A 288 -1.89 2.72 -16.91
CA LEU A 288 -2.68 3.93 -16.81
C LEU A 288 -1.76 5.14 -16.87
N CYS A 289 -1.86 5.92 -17.95
CA CYS A 289 -1.06 7.12 -18.16
C CYS A 289 -1.96 8.35 -18.26
N SER A 290 -1.57 9.44 -17.60
CA SER A 290 -2.31 10.71 -17.61
C SER A 290 -1.34 11.90 -17.67
N ASN A 291 -1.66 12.91 -18.46
CA ASN A 291 -0.86 14.13 -18.53
C ASN A 291 -1.09 15.01 -17.29
N TYR A 292 -0.01 15.59 -16.80
CA TYR A 292 0.02 16.52 -15.68
C TYR A 292 0.80 17.78 -16.09
N ALA A 293 0.11 18.91 -16.15
CA ALA A 293 0.68 20.19 -16.55
C ALA A 293 1.33 20.89 -15.34
N VAL A 294 2.59 21.26 -15.49
CA VAL A 294 3.36 22.10 -14.58
C VAL A 294 4.08 23.12 -15.43
N ALA A 295 3.50 24.31 -15.59
CA ALA A 295 4.00 25.33 -16.53
C ALA A 295 5.50 25.63 -16.33
N PRO A 296 6.30 25.71 -17.40
CA PRO A 296 5.92 25.61 -18.82
C PRO A 296 5.87 24.17 -19.37
N LYS A 297 6.07 23.14 -18.52
CA LYS A 297 6.17 21.73 -18.93
C LYS A 297 4.86 20.97 -18.74
N THR A 298 4.76 19.89 -19.47
CA THR A 298 3.75 18.83 -19.23
C THR A 298 4.45 17.51 -19.05
N TYR A 299 4.08 16.78 -18.03
CA TYR A 299 4.59 15.44 -17.74
C TYR A 299 3.52 14.39 -18.02
N ARG A 300 3.93 13.20 -18.42
CA ARG A 300 3.07 12.03 -18.52
C ARG A 300 3.36 11.11 -17.35
N LEU A 301 2.41 10.98 -16.43
CA LEU A 301 2.47 10.09 -15.28
C LEU A 301 1.90 8.73 -15.68
N CYS A 302 2.68 7.67 -15.53
CA CYS A 302 2.27 6.30 -15.85
C CYS A 302 2.41 5.38 -14.64
N GLY A 303 1.40 4.55 -14.39
CA GLY A 303 1.39 3.60 -13.28
C GLY A 303 0.44 2.44 -13.52
N MET A 304 0.13 1.72 -12.45
CA MET A 304 -0.80 0.60 -12.52
C MET A 304 -2.25 1.07 -12.71
N PRO A 305 -3.03 0.38 -13.58
CA PRO A 305 -4.48 0.52 -13.60
C PRO A 305 -5.12 -0.25 -12.44
N PRO A 306 -6.45 -0.15 -12.23
CA PRO A 306 -7.15 -1.04 -11.32
C PRO A 306 -6.82 -2.54 -11.54
N PRO A 307 -6.69 -3.33 -10.47
CA PRO A 307 -7.20 -3.09 -9.12
C PRO A 307 -6.33 -2.14 -8.27
N SER A 308 -5.21 -1.60 -8.78
CA SER A 308 -4.53 -0.50 -8.10
C SER A 308 -5.36 0.79 -8.18
N SER A 309 -5.56 1.42 -7.05
CA SER A 309 -6.14 2.76 -6.96
C SER A 309 -5.07 3.86 -7.04
N GLY A 310 -3.78 3.48 -6.90
CA GLY A 310 -2.70 4.41 -6.66
C GLY A 310 -2.57 5.50 -7.71
N MET A 311 -2.34 5.14 -8.97
CA MET A 311 -2.10 6.13 -10.03
C MET A 311 -3.32 7.02 -10.31
N LEU A 312 -4.53 6.45 -10.30
CA LEU A 312 -5.76 7.24 -10.49
C LEU A 312 -5.92 8.28 -9.40
N THR A 313 -5.74 7.88 -8.14
CA THR A 313 -5.91 8.80 -7.00
C THR A 313 -4.79 9.85 -6.96
N ILE A 314 -3.53 9.48 -7.22
CA ILE A 314 -2.41 10.43 -7.34
C ILE A 314 -2.69 11.45 -8.45
N ALA A 315 -3.07 10.99 -9.64
CA ALA A 315 -3.38 11.88 -10.76
C ALA A 315 -4.59 12.79 -10.46
N SER A 316 -5.62 12.26 -9.79
CA SER A 316 -6.76 13.06 -9.34
C SER A 316 -6.34 14.16 -8.37
N ILE A 317 -5.55 13.85 -7.34
CA ILE A 317 -5.05 14.83 -6.37
C ILE A 317 -4.24 15.92 -7.08
N LEU A 318 -3.19 15.53 -7.82
CA LEU A 318 -2.25 16.46 -8.44
C LEU A 318 -2.95 17.37 -9.47
N LYS A 319 -3.83 16.81 -10.29
CA LYS A 319 -4.56 17.57 -11.32
C LYS A 319 -5.66 18.43 -10.72
N THR A 320 -6.32 18.02 -9.63
CA THR A 320 -7.26 18.88 -8.90
C THR A 320 -6.54 20.08 -8.30
N LEU A 321 -5.35 19.88 -7.71
CA LEU A 321 -4.52 20.97 -7.20
C LEU A 321 -4.15 21.99 -8.28
N ALA A 322 -3.93 21.56 -9.53
CA ALA A 322 -3.62 22.45 -10.64
C ALA A 322 -4.75 23.44 -10.98
N TYR A 323 -5.99 23.16 -10.56
CA TYR A 323 -7.14 24.09 -10.68
C TYR A 323 -7.33 24.97 -9.44
N THR A 324 -6.42 24.94 -8.48
CA THR A 324 -6.42 25.76 -7.26
C THR A 324 -5.20 26.67 -7.23
N PRO A 325 -5.11 27.64 -6.31
CA PRO A 325 -3.91 28.46 -6.15
C PRO A 325 -2.64 27.71 -5.69
N ALA A 326 -2.71 26.39 -5.40
CA ALA A 326 -1.59 25.61 -4.88
C ALA A 326 -0.31 25.71 -5.71
N ALA A 327 -0.43 25.80 -7.04
CA ALA A 327 0.73 25.92 -7.94
C ALA A 327 1.56 27.21 -7.73
N SER A 328 0.95 28.27 -7.18
CA SER A 328 1.60 29.55 -6.89
C SER A 328 2.16 29.64 -5.46
N LEU A 329 1.91 28.65 -4.62
CA LEU A 329 2.37 28.64 -3.22
C LEU A 329 3.76 27.97 -3.11
N PRO A 330 4.81 28.73 -2.77
CA PRO A 330 6.14 28.18 -2.55
C PRO A 330 6.22 27.45 -1.20
N LEU A 331 7.32 26.74 -1.00
CA LEU A 331 7.65 26.23 0.33
C LEU A 331 7.95 27.39 1.30
N ALA A 332 7.35 27.36 2.48
CA ALA A 332 7.63 28.29 3.56
C ALA A 332 8.60 27.65 4.57
N GLY A 333 9.78 28.22 4.74
CA GLY A 333 10.82 27.63 5.60
C GLY A 333 11.24 26.21 5.17
N GLY A 334 11.14 25.89 3.87
CA GLY A 334 11.49 24.58 3.33
C GLY A 334 10.39 23.52 3.48
N GLN A 335 9.18 23.88 3.88
CA GLN A 335 8.03 22.98 4.09
C GLN A 335 6.77 23.54 3.43
N PRO A 336 5.77 22.70 3.08
CA PRO A 336 4.45 23.17 2.70
C PRO A 336 3.81 23.92 3.87
N ASP A 337 3.22 25.08 3.59
CA ASP A 337 2.49 25.85 4.59
C ASP A 337 1.03 25.37 4.79
N ALA A 338 0.33 25.97 5.73
CA ALA A 338 -1.04 25.58 6.04
C ALA A 338 -2.01 25.86 4.88
N ASP A 339 -1.76 26.87 4.05
CA ASP A 339 -2.61 27.18 2.90
C ASP A 339 -2.48 26.10 1.82
N TRP A 340 -1.26 25.70 1.50
CA TRP A 340 -1.02 24.61 0.57
C TRP A 340 -1.57 23.27 1.10
N LEU A 341 -1.34 22.97 2.39
CA LEU A 341 -1.82 21.74 3.04
C LEU A 341 -3.33 21.67 3.08
N HIS A 342 -4.03 22.82 3.25
CA HIS A 342 -5.49 22.87 3.15
C HIS A 342 -5.95 22.46 1.74
N LEU A 343 -5.39 23.08 0.69
CA LEU A 343 -5.76 22.76 -0.69
C LEU A 343 -5.48 21.28 -1.03
N TYR A 344 -4.32 20.78 -0.59
CA TYR A 344 -3.95 19.38 -0.76
C TYR A 344 -4.93 18.43 -0.06
N SER A 345 -5.27 18.73 1.19
CA SER A 345 -6.19 17.90 1.98
C SER A 345 -7.57 17.83 1.34
N GLU A 346 -8.08 18.95 0.86
CA GLU A 346 -9.39 19.00 0.20
C GLU A 346 -9.39 18.26 -1.14
N ALA A 347 -8.37 18.46 -1.98
CA ALA A 347 -8.18 17.71 -3.23
C ALA A 347 -8.07 16.20 -2.98
N SER A 348 -7.36 15.83 -1.93
CA SER A 348 -7.18 14.44 -1.53
C SER A 348 -8.50 13.80 -1.07
N ARG A 349 -9.26 14.45 -0.21
CA ARG A 349 -10.55 13.96 0.26
C ARG A 349 -11.53 13.71 -0.89
N LEU A 350 -11.56 14.60 -1.89
CA LEU A 350 -12.34 14.41 -3.11
C LEU A 350 -11.91 13.16 -3.88
N ALA A 351 -10.60 12.97 -4.05
CA ALA A 351 -10.05 11.82 -4.77
C ALA A 351 -10.27 10.49 -4.02
N PHE A 352 -10.20 10.50 -2.69
CA PHE A 352 -10.45 9.32 -1.87
C PHE A 352 -11.92 8.93 -1.82
N ALA A 353 -12.85 9.88 -1.85
CA ALA A 353 -14.26 9.59 -2.00
C ALA A 353 -14.57 8.88 -3.34
N ASP A 354 -13.96 9.32 -4.43
CA ASP A 354 -14.07 8.64 -5.73
C ASP A 354 -13.43 7.23 -5.69
N ARG A 355 -12.25 7.11 -5.05
CA ARG A 355 -11.57 5.83 -4.83
C ARG A 355 -12.45 4.82 -4.10
N ALA A 356 -13.11 5.25 -3.04
CA ALA A 356 -13.96 4.39 -2.21
C ALA A 356 -15.17 3.86 -2.98
N ALA A 357 -15.74 4.67 -3.85
CA ALA A 357 -16.95 4.32 -4.60
C ALA A 357 -16.68 3.47 -5.84
N TYR A 358 -15.59 3.74 -6.56
CA TYR A 358 -15.44 3.21 -7.92
C TYR A 358 -14.37 2.13 -8.06
N ILE A 359 -13.24 2.22 -7.34
CA ILE A 359 -12.05 1.45 -7.72
C ILE A 359 -12.06 0.04 -7.12
N ALA A 360 -12.06 -0.95 -8.01
CA ALA A 360 -11.96 -2.37 -7.70
C ALA A 360 -11.36 -3.15 -8.90
N ASP A 361 -11.34 -4.48 -8.85
CA ASP A 361 -10.85 -5.32 -9.94
C ASP A 361 -11.73 -5.16 -11.19
N PRO A 362 -11.16 -4.71 -12.34
CA PRO A 362 -11.91 -4.48 -13.57
C PRO A 362 -12.51 -5.75 -14.21
N ALA A 363 -12.09 -6.94 -13.78
CA ALA A 363 -12.73 -8.18 -14.20
C ALA A 363 -14.11 -8.40 -13.53
N PHE A 364 -14.42 -7.62 -12.47
CA PHE A 364 -15.64 -7.75 -11.66
C PHE A 364 -16.41 -6.44 -11.48
N THR A 365 -15.89 -5.33 -12.00
CA THR A 365 -16.44 -4.00 -11.78
C THR A 365 -16.17 -3.13 -12.99
N ASP A 366 -17.24 -2.59 -13.56
CA ASP A 366 -17.13 -1.69 -14.69
C ASP A 366 -16.52 -0.34 -14.29
N ALA A 367 -15.77 0.24 -15.20
CA ALA A 367 -15.24 1.59 -15.05
C ALA A 367 -16.36 2.64 -15.06
N PRO A 368 -16.29 3.69 -14.25
CA PRO A 368 -17.25 4.79 -14.31
C PRO A 368 -17.20 5.44 -15.70
N ALA A 369 -18.37 5.72 -16.26
CA ALA A 369 -18.54 6.23 -17.63
C ALA A 369 -17.83 5.39 -18.73
N GLY A 370 -17.58 4.10 -18.47
CA GLY A 370 -16.94 3.16 -19.40
C GLY A 370 -15.42 3.28 -19.51
N ASP A 371 -14.78 4.22 -18.80
CA ASP A 371 -13.33 4.42 -18.82
C ASP A 371 -12.82 4.89 -17.46
N TRP A 372 -11.79 4.22 -16.92
CA TRP A 372 -11.13 4.62 -15.67
C TRP A 372 -10.55 6.03 -15.73
N LEU A 373 -10.11 6.48 -16.91
CA LEU A 373 -9.60 7.84 -17.09
C LEU A 373 -10.69 8.91 -16.97
N SER A 374 -11.98 8.55 -16.94
CA SER A 374 -13.07 9.49 -16.65
C SER A 374 -12.90 10.21 -15.31
N LEU A 375 -12.31 9.54 -14.31
CA LEU A 375 -12.00 10.08 -12.97
C LEU A 375 -10.89 11.15 -12.98
N VAL A 376 -10.16 11.29 -14.07
CA VAL A 376 -9.04 12.25 -14.19
C VAL A 376 -9.18 13.17 -15.41
N GLN A 377 -10.37 13.21 -16.03
CA GLN A 377 -10.66 14.12 -17.13
C GLN A 377 -10.70 15.58 -16.65
N PRO A 378 -10.19 16.53 -17.47
CA PRO A 378 -10.07 17.93 -17.07
C PRO A 378 -11.40 18.55 -16.59
N ALA A 379 -12.48 18.38 -17.34
CA ALA A 379 -13.79 18.94 -16.98
C ALA A 379 -14.33 18.39 -15.65
N TYR A 380 -14.16 17.09 -15.41
CA TYR A 380 -14.54 16.46 -14.15
C TYR A 380 -13.74 17.03 -12.96
N LEU A 381 -12.40 17.05 -13.07
CA LEU A 381 -11.56 17.53 -12.00
C LEU A 381 -11.68 19.03 -11.74
N GLN A 382 -11.95 19.84 -12.78
CA GLN A 382 -12.25 21.26 -12.62
C GLN A 382 -13.54 21.46 -11.82
N ALA A 383 -14.58 20.68 -12.10
CA ALA A 383 -15.83 20.71 -11.34
C ALA A 383 -15.60 20.27 -9.88
N ARG A 384 -14.76 19.26 -9.65
CA ARG A 384 -14.39 18.84 -8.28
C ARG A 384 -13.61 19.93 -7.55
N ALA A 385 -12.63 20.57 -8.21
CA ALA A 385 -11.83 21.65 -7.63
C ALA A 385 -12.67 22.88 -7.27
N ALA A 386 -13.75 23.17 -8.01
CA ALA A 386 -14.65 24.28 -7.73
C ALA A 386 -15.38 24.16 -6.36
N ALA A 387 -15.42 22.97 -5.77
CA ALA A 387 -15.95 22.75 -4.42
C ALA A 387 -14.94 23.15 -3.31
N ILE A 388 -13.66 23.32 -3.64
CA ILE A 388 -12.62 23.71 -2.70
C ILE A 388 -12.67 25.23 -2.49
N ALA A 389 -12.83 25.67 -1.25
CA ALA A 389 -12.79 27.08 -0.89
C ALA A 389 -11.34 27.45 -0.46
N PRO A 390 -10.51 28.10 -1.32
CA PRO A 390 -9.08 28.23 -1.07
C PRO A 390 -8.72 28.98 0.24
N GLN A 391 -9.53 29.94 0.63
CA GLN A 391 -9.40 30.70 1.88
C GLN A 391 -10.51 30.39 2.90
N GLY A 392 -11.39 29.43 2.55
CA GLY A 392 -12.55 29.06 3.35
C GLY A 392 -12.29 27.92 4.34
N PRO A 393 -13.37 27.41 4.97
CA PRO A 393 -13.30 26.25 5.83
C PRO A 393 -13.12 24.96 5.01
N ALA A 394 -12.62 23.92 5.67
CA ALA A 394 -12.61 22.57 5.13
C ALA A 394 -14.04 22.08 4.85
N MET A 395 -14.24 21.32 3.78
CA MET A 395 -15.53 20.72 3.47
C MET A 395 -15.98 19.82 4.65
N PRO A 396 -17.18 20.01 5.20
CA PRO A 396 -17.63 19.21 6.34
C PRO A 396 -17.77 17.72 5.98
N GLN A 397 -18.21 17.45 4.76
CA GLN A 397 -18.40 16.11 4.22
C GLN A 397 -18.04 16.08 2.74
N VAL A 398 -17.43 14.98 2.29
CA VAL A 398 -17.07 14.80 0.89
C VAL A 398 -17.73 13.53 0.37
N GLN A 399 -18.26 13.59 -0.84
CA GLN A 399 -18.87 12.45 -1.52
C GLN A 399 -18.18 12.22 -2.87
N ALA A 400 -18.29 10.99 -3.38
CA ALA A 400 -17.86 10.67 -4.71
C ALA A 400 -18.60 11.53 -5.74
N GLY A 401 -17.89 12.00 -6.75
CA GLY A 401 -18.48 12.71 -7.87
C GLY A 401 -19.08 11.74 -8.89
N THR A 402 -19.70 12.31 -9.93
CA THR A 402 -20.23 11.53 -11.06
C THR A 402 -19.43 11.90 -12.32
N PRO A 403 -18.42 11.09 -12.72
CA PRO A 403 -17.66 11.35 -13.92
C PRO A 403 -18.48 11.03 -15.18
N GLY A 404 -18.21 11.75 -16.28
CA GLY A 404 -18.85 11.54 -17.57
C GLY A 404 -20.02 12.50 -17.86
N PRO A 405 -20.50 12.49 -19.11
CA PRO A 405 -21.52 13.44 -19.58
C PRO A 405 -22.94 13.11 -19.10
N VAL A 406 -23.19 11.87 -18.69
CA VAL A 406 -24.51 11.41 -18.21
C VAL A 406 -24.40 11.13 -16.71
N GLN A 407 -25.28 11.76 -15.94
CA GLN A 407 -25.39 11.47 -14.51
C GLN A 407 -26.08 10.11 -14.31
N THR A 408 -25.31 9.05 -14.37
CA THR A 408 -25.79 7.73 -13.99
C THR A 408 -25.64 7.58 -12.46
N PRO A 409 -26.68 7.13 -11.75
CA PRO A 409 -26.56 6.86 -10.32
C PRO A 409 -25.40 5.93 -10.03
N LEU A 410 -24.67 6.16 -8.93
CA LEU A 410 -23.61 5.27 -8.45
C LEU A 410 -24.16 3.84 -8.32
N SER A 411 -23.57 2.89 -9.05
CA SER A 411 -23.95 1.48 -8.97
C SER A 411 -23.45 0.80 -7.69
N TRP A 412 -22.45 1.41 -7.02
CA TRP A 412 -21.76 0.85 -5.87
C TRP A 412 -21.86 1.73 -4.63
N ALA A 413 -21.92 1.08 -3.47
CA ALA A 413 -21.74 1.76 -2.20
C ALA A 413 -20.25 2.07 -1.97
N PRO A 414 -19.90 3.19 -1.31
CA PRO A 414 -18.53 3.46 -0.91
C PRO A 414 -18.01 2.36 0.01
N MET A 415 -16.79 1.90 -0.23
CA MET A 415 -16.11 1.01 0.70
C MET A 415 -15.72 1.78 1.96
N PRO A 416 -16.06 1.28 3.16
CA PRO A 416 -15.57 1.86 4.41
C PRO A 416 -14.04 1.93 4.45
N GLU A 417 -13.50 2.97 5.09
CA GLU A 417 -12.05 3.09 5.29
C GLU A 417 -11.54 1.92 6.13
N GLN A 418 -10.48 1.27 5.65
CA GLN A 418 -9.80 0.16 6.31
C GLN A 418 -8.31 0.46 6.41
N THR A 419 -7.67 -0.03 7.48
CA THR A 419 -6.23 0.08 7.66
C THR A 419 -5.52 -0.85 6.67
N GLU A 420 -4.58 -0.30 5.93
CA GLU A 420 -3.66 -1.03 5.04
C GLU A 420 -2.23 -0.76 5.54
N ASN A 421 -1.38 -1.80 5.66
CA ASN A 421 -0.01 -1.68 6.19
C ASN A 421 0.97 -2.42 5.29
N GLY A 422 2.25 -2.51 5.67
CA GLY A 422 3.28 -3.38 5.15
C GLY A 422 3.52 -3.36 3.62
N THR A 423 4.69 -3.04 3.18
CA THR A 423 5.02 -3.01 1.74
C THR A 423 6.50 -2.65 1.58
N SER A 424 7.12 -2.99 0.45
CA SER A 424 8.42 -2.47 0.01
C SER A 424 8.31 -1.88 -1.40
N HIS A 425 9.20 -0.94 -1.73
CA HIS A 425 9.30 -0.37 -3.08
C HIS A 425 10.71 -0.50 -3.64
N ILE A 426 10.80 -0.71 -4.96
CA ILE A 426 12.03 -0.89 -5.72
C ILE A 426 11.97 0.02 -6.94
N SER A 427 12.98 0.86 -7.15
CA SER A 427 13.20 1.64 -8.37
C SER A 427 14.52 1.27 -9.01
N VAL A 428 14.51 1.00 -10.30
CA VAL A 428 15.72 0.61 -11.05
C VAL A 428 15.80 1.40 -12.36
N LEU A 429 17.00 1.79 -12.70
CA LEU A 429 17.40 2.29 -14.03
C LEU A 429 18.57 1.45 -14.51
N ASP A 430 18.49 0.87 -15.71
CA ASP A 430 19.60 0.15 -16.31
C ASP A 430 20.40 1.01 -17.33
N ARG A 431 21.53 0.50 -17.75
CA ARG A 431 22.46 1.18 -18.67
C ARG A 431 21.91 1.48 -20.06
N TRP A 432 20.80 0.86 -20.44
CA TRP A 432 20.12 1.11 -21.72
C TRP A 432 19.03 2.16 -21.60
N GLY A 433 18.84 2.73 -20.39
CA GLY A 433 17.79 3.70 -20.11
C GLY A 433 16.42 3.05 -19.87
N HIS A 434 16.35 1.72 -19.72
CA HIS A 434 15.12 1.08 -19.28
C HIS A 434 14.93 1.35 -17.80
N ALA A 435 13.69 1.52 -17.41
CA ALA A 435 13.34 1.83 -16.01
C ALA A 435 12.24 0.91 -15.49
N LEU A 436 12.30 0.67 -14.19
CA LEU A 436 11.34 -0.14 -13.49
C LEU A 436 10.97 0.52 -12.17
N ALA A 437 9.68 0.56 -11.87
CA ALA A 437 9.14 0.83 -10.55
C ALA A 437 8.30 -0.39 -10.12
N MET A 438 8.60 -0.97 -8.97
CA MET A 438 7.87 -2.13 -8.43
C MET A 438 7.52 -1.91 -6.97
N THR A 439 6.27 -2.16 -6.63
CA THR A 439 5.79 -2.18 -5.24
C THR A 439 5.32 -3.59 -4.91
N THR A 440 5.80 -4.15 -3.80
CA THR A 440 5.62 -5.55 -3.40
C THR A 440 5.20 -5.65 -1.94
N THR A 441 4.35 -6.61 -1.60
CA THR A 441 3.70 -6.66 -0.29
C THR A 441 3.31 -8.08 0.13
N ILE A 442 3.15 -8.27 1.45
CA ILE A 442 2.38 -9.35 2.06
C ILE A 442 1.21 -8.79 2.90
N GLU A 443 0.87 -7.54 2.74
CA GLU A 443 -0.14 -6.66 3.32
C GLU A 443 0.26 -6.14 4.69
N ASP A 444 -0.09 -6.76 5.80
CA ASP A 444 0.26 -6.27 7.14
C ASP A 444 1.67 -6.72 7.55
N ALA A 445 2.26 -6.09 8.58
CA ALA A 445 3.58 -6.47 9.06
C ALA A 445 3.62 -7.97 9.41
N PHE A 446 4.53 -8.71 8.79
CA PHE A 446 4.63 -10.18 8.86
C PHE A 446 3.41 -10.93 8.25
N GLY A 447 2.60 -10.29 7.44
CA GLY A 447 1.49 -10.90 6.72
C GLY A 447 0.46 -11.55 7.63
N ALA A 448 0.06 -12.76 7.28
CA ALA A 448 -0.86 -13.59 8.07
C ALA A 448 -0.25 -14.13 9.38
N ARG A 449 0.98 -13.78 9.74
CA ARG A 449 1.78 -14.37 10.82
C ARG A 449 1.90 -15.89 10.69
N LEU A 450 1.85 -16.39 9.49
CA LEU A 450 1.86 -17.79 9.14
C LEU A 450 3.08 -18.09 8.28
N MET A 451 4.04 -18.84 8.83
CA MET A 451 5.28 -19.18 8.14
C MET A 451 5.20 -20.60 7.55
N VAL A 452 5.47 -20.70 6.25
CA VAL A 452 5.49 -21.97 5.54
C VAL A 452 6.79 -22.71 5.82
N ASN A 453 6.69 -23.99 6.20
CA ASN A 453 7.79 -24.92 6.34
C ASN A 453 7.38 -26.27 5.75
N ARG A 454 8.29 -26.92 5.03
CA ARG A 454 8.01 -28.20 4.37
C ARG A 454 8.09 -29.41 5.31
N GLY A 455 8.20 -29.19 6.61
CA GLY A 455 8.28 -30.27 7.59
C GLY A 455 9.58 -31.10 7.54
N LYS A 456 10.68 -30.49 7.06
CA LYS A 456 12.00 -31.17 6.93
C LYS A 456 12.93 -30.94 8.13
N GLY A 457 12.41 -30.49 9.26
CA GLY A 457 13.19 -30.20 10.47
C GLY A 457 14.08 -28.95 10.37
N LEU A 458 13.92 -28.13 9.34
CA LEU A 458 14.63 -26.86 9.17
C LEU A 458 13.82 -25.72 9.78
N ALA A 459 14.48 -24.81 10.49
CA ALA A 459 13.89 -23.55 10.93
C ALA A 459 13.78 -22.58 9.75
N GLY A 460 12.72 -21.76 9.75
CA GLY A 460 12.52 -20.75 8.72
C GLY A 460 11.57 -21.19 7.59
N GLY A 461 11.68 -20.54 6.47
CA GLY A 461 10.79 -20.61 5.33
C GLY A 461 10.37 -19.20 4.93
N PHE A 462 9.14 -19.01 4.50
CA PHE A 462 8.63 -17.70 4.08
C PHE A 462 7.24 -17.43 4.67
N LEU A 463 6.93 -16.16 4.88
CA LEU A 463 5.63 -15.72 5.39
C LEU A 463 4.59 -15.65 4.26
N LEU A 464 3.34 -15.95 4.60
CA LEU A 464 2.18 -15.79 3.73
C LEU A 464 1.54 -14.43 3.95
N ASN A 465 0.98 -13.89 2.89
CA ASN A 465 0.22 -12.66 2.89
C ASN A 465 -1.10 -12.80 3.67
N ASN A 466 -1.65 -11.66 4.12
CA ASN A 466 -3.04 -11.55 4.57
C ASN A 466 -3.86 -10.65 3.63
N GLN A 467 -3.57 -10.66 2.34
CA GLN A 467 -3.98 -9.67 1.36
C GLN A 467 -5.49 -9.55 1.16
N LEU A 468 -6.27 -10.60 1.51
CA LEU A 468 -7.71 -10.54 1.36
C LEU A 468 -8.36 -9.55 2.34
N THR A 469 -7.65 -9.08 3.37
CA THR A 469 -8.12 -7.97 4.23
C THR A 469 -8.23 -6.65 3.50
N ASP A 470 -7.66 -6.50 2.30
CA ASP A 470 -7.87 -5.34 1.43
C ASP A 470 -9.26 -5.33 0.75
N PHE A 471 -10.01 -6.42 0.79
CA PHE A 471 -11.43 -6.41 0.43
C PHE A 471 -12.27 -5.73 1.51
N SER A 472 -13.43 -5.20 1.11
CA SER A 472 -14.45 -4.79 2.07
C SER A 472 -14.93 -5.99 2.90
N PHE A 473 -14.95 -5.83 4.23
CA PHE A 473 -15.49 -6.85 5.13
C PHE A 473 -17.02 -6.91 5.06
N SER A 474 -17.67 -5.81 4.62
CA SER A 474 -19.11 -5.78 4.33
C SER A 474 -19.31 -5.83 2.83
N PRO A 475 -20.07 -6.80 2.28
CA PRO A 475 -20.30 -6.92 0.85
C PRO A 475 -21.25 -5.84 0.30
N SER A 476 -22.04 -5.19 1.18
CA SER A 476 -22.98 -4.12 0.88
C SER A 476 -23.03 -3.11 2.02
N ASP A 477 -23.63 -1.94 1.77
CA ASP A 477 -23.98 -0.97 2.79
C ASP A 477 -25.27 -1.37 3.55
N ALA A 478 -25.75 -0.47 4.43
CA ALA A 478 -26.96 -0.70 5.24
C ALA A 478 -28.24 -0.82 4.39
N ASP A 479 -28.27 -0.21 3.21
CA ASP A 479 -29.40 -0.23 2.28
C ASP A 479 -29.35 -1.42 1.32
N GLY A 480 -28.36 -2.31 1.48
CA GLY A 480 -28.14 -3.47 0.62
C GLY A 480 -27.45 -3.20 -0.70
N LYS A 481 -26.98 -1.96 -0.92
CA LYS A 481 -26.24 -1.59 -2.13
C LYS A 481 -24.83 -2.21 -2.09
N PRO A 482 -24.42 -2.94 -3.15
CA PRO A 482 -23.17 -3.70 -3.10
C PRO A 482 -21.94 -2.78 -3.12
N VAL A 483 -20.88 -3.19 -2.42
CA VAL A 483 -19.55 -2.55 -2.47
C VAL A 483 -18.78 -3.12 -3.65
N ALA A 484 -18.17 -2.25 -4.46
CA ALA A 484 -17.38 -2.66 -5.63
C ALA A 484 -16.24 -3.62 -5.24
N ASN A 485 -15.53 -3.33 -4.17
CA ASN A 485 -14.39 -4.12 -3.66
C ASN A 485 -14.79 -5.20 -2.64
N ARG A 486 -15.99 -5.81 -2.76
CA ARG A 486 -16.39 -6.98 -1.95
C ARG A 486 -15.65 -8.24 -2.35
N VAL A 487 -15.56 -9.21 -1.44
CA VAL A 487 -14.96 -10.52 -1.71
C VAL A 487 -15.75 -11.29 -2.77
N GLN A 488 -15.06 -11.81 -3.78
CA GLN A 488 -15.57 -12.74 -4.79
C GLN A 488 -14.46 -13.72 -5.18
N ALA A 489 -14.80 -14.96 -5.49
CA ALA A 489 -13.85 -15.98 -5.94
C ALA A 489 -13.02 -15.51 -7.15
N GLY A 490 -11.72 -15.70 -7.13
CA GLY A 490 -10.80 -15.31 -8.19
C GLY A 490 -10.53 -13.80 -8.34
N LYS A 491 -11.23 -12.96 -7.59
CA LYS A 491 -11.09 -11.50 -7.63
C LYS A 491 -9.80 -11.05 -6.94
N ARG A 492 -9.19 -9.98 -7.47
CA ARG A 492 -8.07 -9.28 -6.86
C ARG A 492 -8.58 -8.17 -5.94
N PRO A 493 -8.12 -8.07 -4.70
CA PRO A 493 -8.50 -6.97 -3.82
C PRO A 493 -7.91 -5.65 -4.33
N ARG A 494 -8.62 -4.54 -4.11
CA ARG A 494 -8.11 -3.20 -4.38
C ARG A 494 -6.77 -3.01 -3.68
N SER A 495 -5.88 -2.23 -4.30
CA SER A 495 -4.56 -1.92 -3.75
C SER A 495 -4.29 -0.42 -3.81
N SER A 496 -3.50 0.08 -2.86
CA SER A 496 -2.95 1.43 -2.88
C SER A 496 -1.52 1.49 -3.43
N MET A 497 -0.91 0.35 -3.76
CA MET A 497 0.43 0.30 -4.35
C MET A 497 0.51 1.11 -5.63
N ALA A 498 1.45 2.04 -5.71
CA ALA A 498 1.56 3.03 -6.77
C ALA A 498 2.98 3.11 -7.38
N PRO A 499 3.49 2.02 -7.98
CA PRO A 499 4.73 2.13 -8.75
C PRO A 499 4.51 3.10 -9.92
N THR A 500 5.40 4.09 -10.05
CA THR A 500 5.19 5.24 -10.93
C THR A 500 6.41 5.50 -11.80
N LEU A 501 6.17 5.70 -13.10
CA LEU A 501 7.12 6.26 -14.04
C LEU A 501 6.60 7.62 -14.56
N VAL A 502 7.51 8.58 -14.69
CA VAL A 502 7.20 9.92 -15.20
C VAL A 502 8.02 10.21 -16.44
N PHE A 503 7.37 10.77 -17.45
CA PHE A 503 7.99 11.15 -18.71
C PHE A 503 7.76 12.63 -19.00
N ASP A 504 8.68 13.26 -19.71
CA ASP A 504 8.42 14.54 -20.36
C ASP A 504 7.45 14.32 -21.51
N ALA A 505 6.33 15.03 -21.54
CA ALA A 505 5.31 14.80 -22.57
C ALA A 505 5.72 15.35 -23.94
N SER A 506 6.73 16.23 -23.99
CA SER A 506 7.16 16.86 -25.25
C SER A 506 8.04 15.96 -26.11
N ASP A 507 8.89 15.12 -25.47
CA ASP A 507 9.85 14.27 -26.17
C ASP A 507 9.75 12.79 -25.78
N GLY A 508 8.90 12.46 -24.80
CA GLY A 508 8.73 11.10 -24.29
C GLY A 508 9.88 10.60 -23.41
N SER A 509 10.86 11.44 -23.08
CA SER A 509 11.99 11.06 -22.26
C SER A 509 11.60 10.70 -20.83
N LEU A 510 12.21 9.64 -20.28
CA LEU A 510 12.01 9.26 -18.89
C LEU A 510 12.56 10.35 -17.96
N ARG A 511 11.76 10.74 -16.96
CA ARG A 511 12.11 11.75 -15.95
C ARG A 511 12.25 11.19 -14.56
N LEU A 512 11.45 10.15 -14.20
CA LEU A 512 11.46 9.59 -12.85
C LEU A 512 10.93 8.17 -12.83
N SER A 513 11.54 7.33 -11.98
CA SER A 513 11.00 6.07 -11.47
C SER A 513 10.91 6.17 -9.96
N GLY A 514 9.74 5.85 -9.38
CA GLY A 514 9.58 5.96 -7.94
C GLY A 514 8.29 5.41 -7.38
N GLY A 515 8.24 5.34 -6.06
CA GLY A 515 7.09 4.94 -5.26
C GLY A 515 7.45 4.73 -3.80
N SER A 516 6.49 4.28 -3.01
CA SER A 516 6.61 4.11 -1.55
C SER A 516 5.84 2.90 -1.07
N PRO A 517 6.23 2.26 0.03
CA PRO A 517 5.33 1.52 0.91
C PRO A 517 4.46 2.47 1.75
N GLY A 518 3.47 1.91 2.48
CA GLY A 518 2.71 2.67 3.47
C GLY A 518 1.19 2.50 3.44
N GLY A 519 0.66 1.39 2.92
CA GLY A 519 -0.79 1.18 2.82
C GLY A 519 -1.48 2.30 2.03
N ALA A 520 -2.61 2.81 2.49
CA ALA A 520 -3.32 3.92 1.86
C ALA A 520 -2.49 5.21 1.76
N PHE A 521 -1.52 5.41 2.67
CA PHE A 521 -0.60 6.55 2.64
C PHE A 521 0.44 6.50 1.52
N ILE A 522 0.62 5.35 0.83
CA ILE A 522 1.45 5.24 -0.38
C ILE A 522 1.11 6.32 -1.40
N ILE A 523 -0.18 6.56 -1.58
CA ILE A 523 -0.72 7.56 -2.50
C ILE A 523 -0.20 8.95 -2.15
N HIS A 524 -0.23 9.30 -0.87
CA HIS A 524 0.21 10.61 -0.38
C HIS A 524 1.73 10.77 -0.42
N PHE A 525 2.48 9.74 0.00
CA PHE A 525 3.93 9.78 -0.02
C PHE A 525 4.46 9.93 -1.46
N THR A 526 3.86 9.20 -2.39
CA THR A 526 4.19 9.28 -3.81
C THR A 526 3.77 10.63 -4.41
N ALA A 527 2.53 11.10 -4.15
CA ALA A 527 2.04 12.39 -4.63
C ALA A 527 2.87 13.57 -4.11
N LYS A 528 3.21 13.58 -2.79
CA LYS A 528 4.11 14.56 -2.18
C LYS A 528 5.45 14.63 -2.90
N THR A 529 6.05 13.47 -3.16
CA THR A 529 7.36 13.38 -3.78
C THR A 529 7.32 13.82 -5.24
N LEU A 530 6.31 13.40 -5.99
CA LEU A 530 6.08 13.88 -7.35
C LEU A 530 5.88 15.40 -7.40
N TYR A 531 5.05 15.95 -6.50
CA TYR A 531 4.83 17.39 -6.43
C TYR A 531 6.13 18.13 -6.07
N GLY A 532 6.90 17.61 -5.12
CA GLY A 532 8.20 18.17 -4.73
C GLY A 532 9.20 18.24 -5.88
N VAL A 533 9.31 17.16 -6.65
CA VAL A 533 10.23 17.11 -7.80
C VAL A 533 9.73 17.93 -8.98
N LEU A 534 8.44 17.83 -9.32
CA LEU A 534 7.91 18.41 -10.56
C LEU A 534 7.50 19.88 -10.42
N ASN A 535 6.91 20.27 -9.28
CA ASN A 535 6.38 21.62 -9.05
C ASN A 535 7.37 22.50 -8.29
N TRP A 536 7.98 21.98 -7.22
CA TRP A 536 8.94 22.74 -6.41
C TRP A 536 10.39 22.57 -6.88
N ASN A 537 10.61 21.79 -7.94
CA ASN A 537 11.94 21.54 -8.53
C ASN A 537 13.00 21.06 -7.52
N LEU A 538 12.56 20.25 -6.57
CA LEU A 538 13.44 19.63 -5.58
C LEU A 538 14.19 18.43 -6.17
N SER A 539 15.40 18.16 -5.66
CA SER A 539 16.03 16.86 -5.92
C SER A 539 15.17 15.73 -5.32
N PRO A 540 15.26 14.48 -5.84
CA PRO A 540 14.52 13.35 -5.28
C PRO A 540 14.68 13.23 -3.77
N GLN A 541 15.90 13.33 -3.26
CA GLN A 541 16.16 13.21 -1.84
C GLN A 541 15.56 14.36 -1.03
N ALA A 542 15.61 15.60 -1.53
CA ALA A 542 14.99 16.74 -0.86
C ALA A 542 13.46 16.57 -0.78
N ALA A 543 12.83 16.12 -1.87
CA ALA A 543 11.39 15.83 -1.88
C ALA A 543 11.01 14.69 -0.92
N ILE A 544 11.84 13.65 -0.81
CA ILE A 544 11.66 12.55 0.16
C ILE A 544 11.76 13.08 1.59
N ASN A 545 12.74 13.94 1.87
CA ASN A 545 13.02 14.48 3.19
C ASN A 545 11.97 15.48 3.70
N LEU A 546 11.08 16.00 2.84
CA LEU A 546 9.93 16.80 3.30
C LEU A 546 9.12 16.04 4.36
N PRO A 547 8.52 16.74 5.34
CA PRO A 547 7.56 16.12 6.25
C PRO A 547 6.45 15.40 5.49
N ASN A 548 6.03 14.26 5.99
CA ASN A 548 4.89 13.54 5.43
C ASN A 548 3.57 14.13 5.92
N PHE A 549 2.58 14.10 5.06
CA PHE A 549 1.20 14.50 5.34
C PHE A 549 0.25 13.64 4.50
N ALA A 550 -0.99 13.57 4.93
CA ALA A 550 -2.03 12.83 4.22
C ALA A 550 -3.41 13.35 4.60
N SER A 551 -4.39 13.13 3.74
CA SER A 551 -5.80 13.29 4.09
C SER A 551 -6.60 12.22 3.36
N LEU A 552 -7.19 11.33 4.12
CA LEU A 552 -8.11 10.31 3.63
C LEU A 552 -9.52 10.91 3.52
N GLU A 553 -10.56 10.18 3.87
CA GLU A 553 -11.93 10.72 3.78
C GLU A 553 -12.27 11.69 4.92
N GLY A 554 -11.65 11.55 6.08
CA GLY A 554 -12.03 12.27 7.30
C GLY A 554 -10.94 13.18 7.87
N ALA A 555 -9.84 12.62 8.34
CA ALA A 555 -8.80 13.35 9.05
C ALA A 555 -7.68 13.84 8.12
N THR A 556 -7.04 14.94 8.51
CA THR A 556 -5.77 15.38 7.95
C THR A 556 -4.65 14.93 8.89
N PHE A 557 -3.72 14.16 8.37
CA PHE A 557 -2.59 13.59 9.11
C PHE A 557 -1.33 14.40 8.83
N LEU A 558 -0.63 14.77 9.88
CA LEU A 558 0.69 15.41 9.82
C LEU A 558 1.73 14.48 10.46
N GLU A 559 2.91 14.41 9.89
CA GLU A 559 4.03 13.67 10.48
C GLU A 559 4.43 14.29 11.81
N LYS A 560 4.35 13.49 12.86
CA LYS A 560 4.60 13.90 14.24
C LYS A 560 5.98 14.57 14.39
N ASP A 561 6.03 15.66 15.12
CA ASP A 561 7.23 16.44 15.42
C ASP A 561 7.97 17.00 14.18
N ARG A 562 7.30 17.07 13.02
CA ARG A 562 7.90 17.56 11.77
C ARG A 562 7.27 18.87 11.24
N PHE A 563 6.07 19.20 11.70
CA PHE A 563 5.40 20.47 11.42
C PHE A 563 5.39 21.38 12.65
N THR A 564 5.26 22.68 12.43
CA THR A 564 5.15 23.63 13.55
C THR A 564 3.75 23.54 14.18
N PRO A 565 3.62 23.82 15.50
CA PRO A 565 2.30 23.91 16.12
C PRO A 565 1.37 24.93 15.44
N ALA A 566 1.94 26.00 14.86
CA ALA A 566 1.19 27.01 14.13
C ALA A 566 0.55 26.44 12.85
N THR A 567 1.23 25.54 12.14
CA THR A 567 0.67 24.84 10.96
C THR A 567 -0.55 24.01 11.34
N ALA A 568 -0.46 23.21 12.39
CA ALA A 568 -1.56 22.39 12.87
C ALA A 568 -2.74 23.26 13.33
N ALA A 569 -2.48 24.31 14.10
CA ALA A 569 -3.50 25.26 14.58
C ALA A 569 -4.21 25.99 13.43
N ALA A 570 -3.48 26.39 12.38
CA ALA A 570 -4.06 27.05 11.21
C ALA A 570 -5.00 26.12 10.43
N LEU A 571 -4.65 24.84 10.28
CA LEU A 571 -5.54 23.84 9.68
C LEU A 571 -6.77 23.57 10.55
N GLN A 572 -6.61 23.45 11.87
CA GLN A 572 -7.72 23.28 12.81
C GLN A 572 -8.68 24.47 12.79
N ALA A 573 -8.16 25.70 12.70
CA ALA A 573 -8.97 26.91 12.58
C ALA A 573 -9.85 26.93 11.32
N ARG A 574 -9.45 26.21 10.26
CA ARG A 574 -10.25 25.97 9.05
C ARG A 574 -11.22 24.80 9.16
N GLY A 575 -11.26 24.11 10.31
CA GLY A 575 -12.15 22.98 10.54
C GLY A 575 -11.59 21.62 10.15
N HIS A 576 -10.29 21.51 9.78
CA HIS A 576 -9.66 20.20 9.60
C HIS A 576 -9.53 19.47 10.94
N LYS A 577 -9.86 18.17 10.95
CA LYS A 577 -9.51 17.28 12.05
C LYS A 577 -8.06 16.85 11.88
N VAL A 578 -7.15 17.57 12.54
CA VAL A 578 -5.71 17.30 12.44
C VAL A 578 -5.28 16.22 13.42
N LEU A 579 -4.56 15.21 12.93
CA LEU A 579 -3.94 14.16 13.74
C LEU A 579 -2.44 14.14 13.45
N GLU A 580 -1.64 14.30 14.50
CA GLU A 580 -0.19 14.16 14.41
C GLU A 580 0.21 12.73 14.78
N ILE A 581 0.73 12.00 13.79
CA ILE A 581 1.12 10.61 13.95
C ILE A 581 2.47 10.35 13.27
N PRO A 582 3.26 9.34 13.69
CA PRO A 582 4.42 8.93 12.92
C PRO A 582 3.96 8.45 11.52
N LEU A 583 4.32 9.15 10.45
CA LEU A 583 4.01 8.78 9.07
C LEU A 583 5.27 8.22 8.39
N THR A 584 5.46 6.89 8.51
CA THR A 584 6.65 6.21 8.02
C THR A 584 6.50 5.82 6.56
N SER A 585 7.04 6.65 5.67
CA SER A 585 7.24 6.29 4.27
C SER A 585 8.50 5.44 4.07
N GLY A 586 8.68 4.89 2.89
CA GLY A 586 9.88 4.17 2.47
C GLY A 586 10.16 4.44 1.00
N LEU A 587 10.13 5.72 0.64
CA LEU A 587 10.28 6.20 -0.73
C LEU A 587 11.62 5.77 -1.32
N GLN A 588 11.58 5.25 -2.55
CA GLN A 588 12.74 4.92 -3.36
C GLN A 588 12.54 5.59 -4.72
N VAL A 589 13.39 6.53 -5.08
CA VAL A 589 13.19 7.37 -6.27
C VAL A 589 14.50 7.56 -7.03
N ILE A 590 14.45 7.41 -8.34
CA ILE A 590 15.51 7.77 -9.28
C ILE A 590 14.90 8.75 -10.27
N ALA A 591 15.47 9.97 -10.38
CA ALA A 591 14.96 10.99 -11.28
C ALA A 591 16.06 11.63 -12.10
N ARG A 592 15.71 12.14 -13.29
CA ARG A 592 16.62 12.87 -14.17
C ARG A 592 16.99 14.19 -13.54
N ASP A 593 18.28 14.46 -13.47
CA ASP A 593 18.91 15.70 -13.01
C ASP A 593 19.68 16.36 -14.18
N ALA A 594 20.09 17.60 -13.99
CA ALA A 594 20.92 18.30 -14.99
C ALA A 594 22.27 17.62 -15.21
N ALA A 595 22.84 17.00 -14.17
CA ALA A 595 24.15 16.33 -14.18
C ALA A 595 24.08 14.83 -14.50
N GLY A 596 22.88 14.25 -14.70
CA GLY A 596 22.71 12.81 -14.92
C GLY A 596 21.42 12.28 -14.31
N TRP A 597 21.53 11.31 -13.40
CA TRP A 597 20.44 10.77 -12.63
C TRP A 597 20.68 11.00 -11.14
N ALA A 598 19.69 11.47 -10.43
CA ALA A 598 19.72 11.63 -8.99
C ALA A 598 18.90 10.53 -8.32
N GLY A 599 19.47 9.87 -7.32
CA GLY A 599 18.79 8.88 -6.49
C GLY A 599 18.46 9.42 -5.11
N GLY A 600 17.31 9.02 -4.58
CA GLY A 600 16.89 9.27 -3.22
C GLY A 600 16.30 8.04 -2.57
N ALA A 601 16.61 7.81 -1.30
CA ALA A 601 16.08 6.76 -0.48
C ALA A 601 15.61 7.30 0.88
N ASP A 602 14.50 6.75 1.39
CA ASP A 602 13.85 7.27 2.59
C ASP A 602 14.60 6.86 3.86
N GLY A 603 15.09 7.85 4.58
CA GLY A 603 15.77 7.67 5.86
C GLY A 603 14.85 7.30 7.04
N ARG A 604 13.51 7.22 6.82
CA ARG A 604 12.56 6.67 7.81
C ARG A 604 12.60 5.14 7.86
N ARG A 605 13.16 4.54 6.83
CA ARG A 605 13.51 3.11 6.72
C ARG A 605 14.99 2.96 6.43
N GLU A 606 15.45 1.76 6.12
CA GLU A 606 16.87 1.43 5.88
C GLU A 606 17.27 1.51 4.40
N GLY A 607 16.48 2.22 3.59
CA GLY A 607 16.69 2.31 2.15
C GLY A 607 17.98 3.01 1.76
N VAL A 608 18.59 2.52 0.68
CA VAL A 608 19.77 3.13 0.06
C VAL A 608 19.66 3.11 -1.47
N VAL A 609 20.50 3.92 -2.13
CA VAL A 609 20.66 3.93 -3.58
C VAL A 609 22.09 3.60 -3.93
N LEU A 610 22.28 2.69 -4.89
CA LEU A 610 23.58 2.36 -5.49
C LEU A 610 23.51 2.55 -7.01
N GLY A 611 24.60 3.01 -7.61
CA GLY A 611 24.69 3.23 -9.06
C GLY A 611 26.08 3.70 -9.48
N ASP A 612 26.27 3.94 -10.80
CA ASP A 612 27.50 4.41 -11.45
C ASP A 612 27.20 5.38 -12.61
#